data_5edc815f92345b3ba51c0e29f7a590ab
#
_entry.id   5edc815f92345b3ba51c0e29f7a590ab
#
_cell.length_a   1.000
_cell.length_b   1.000
_cell.length_c   1.000
_cell.angle_alpha   90.00
_cell.angle_beta   90.00
_cell.angle_gamma   90.00
#
_symmetry.space_group_name_H-M   'P 1'
#
loop_
_entity.id
_entity.type
_entity.pdbx_description
1 polymer ?
#
loop_
_entity_poly.entity_id
_entity_poly.type
_entity_poly.pdbx_seq_one_letter_code
_entity_poly.pdbx_strand_id
1 'polypeptide(L)'
;MQRLSVRAHVRAIGLVAALSLGFAAPAWAADLVVSAAASLTNAFKTIAHQYEALHPDTKVVLNFGASDVLMQQIVKGAPADVFASADQDAMNXAAAEKVIKTETRRDFVANQLVLIVPATATVPVHALADMARPDVKRVAIGNPASVPAGRYAKRALEAAKLWEPVEAKAVLAQNVRQALDYVSRGEVEAGLVFSTDAAIAADKVKVASPVPLNVPLTYPIAVTSGTKQPQQAADFVAYVLSPAGQAVLARYGFLKP
;
A
#
# COMPACT_ATOMS: atom_id res chain seq x y z
N MET A 1 49.13 -63.73 66.06
CA MET A 1 48.41 -64.26 64.89
C MET A 1 47.19 -63.41 64.66
N GLN A 2 47.30 -62.44 63.76
CA GLN A 2 46.19 -61.52 63.44
C GLN A 2 45.76 -61.73 62.01
N ARG A 3 44.45 -61.96 61.89
CA ARG A 3 43.84 -62.07 60.57
C ARG A 3 43.32 -60.71 60.10
N LEU A 4 43.83 -60.23 59.02
CA LEU A 4 43.27 -59.02 58.35
C LEU A 4 42.14 -59.39 57.44
N SER A 5 40.96 -58.77 57.69
CA SER A 5 39.81 -58.88 56.80
C SER A 5 39.80 -57.67 55.85
N VAL A 6 39.83 -57.97 54.56
CA VAL A 6 39.68 -56.96 53.47
C VAL A 6 38.21 -56.74 53.15
N ARG A 7 37.70 -55.51 53.42
CA ARG A 7 36.37 -55.13 52.99
C ARG A 7 36.42 -54.47 51.61
N ALA A 8 35.81 -55.11 50.67
CA ALA A 8 35.62 -54.54 49.30
C ALA A 8 34.49 -53.49 49.29
N HIS A 9 34.83 -52.28 48.90
CA HIS A 9 33.84 -51.20 48.70
C HIS A 9 33.40 -51.19 47.22
N VAL A 10 32.15 -51.57 46.96
CA VAL A 10 31.54 -51.42 45.63
C VAL A 10 31.03 -49.98 45.50
N ARG A 11 31.64 -49.20 44.61
CA ARG A 11 31.13 -47.85 44.28
C ARG A 11 30.12 -47.98 43.19
N ALA A 12 28.85 -47.66 43.53
CA ALA A 12 27.78 -47.54 42.55
C ALA A 12 27.90 -46.17 41.85
N ILE A 13 28.21 -46.19 40.56
CA ILE A 13 28.22 -45.00 39.74
C ILE A 13 26.77 -44.79 39.23
N GLY A 14 26.05 -43.82 39.83
CA GLY A 14 24.74 -43.46 39.37
C GLY A 14 24.82 -42.55 38.13
N LEU A 15 24.31 -43.04 37.00
CA LEU A 15 24.23 -42.29 35.76
C LEU A 15 22.99 -41.35 35.86
N VAL A 16 23.25 -40.04 36.07
CA VAL A 16 22.18 -39.03 36.03
C VAL A 16 21.99 -38.59 34.59
N ALA A 17 20.97 -39.13 33.95
CA ALA A 17 20.54 -38.65 32.63
C ALA A 17 19.80 -37.33 32.81
N ALA A 18 20.46 -36.21 32.51
CA ALA A 18 19.80 -34.89 32.49
C ALA A 18 18.96 -34.79 31.25
N LEU A 19 17.65 -34.92 31.36
CA LEU A 19 16.70 -34.55 30.30
C LEU A 19 16.70 -33.02 30.20
N SER A 20 17.42 -32.49 29.21
CA SER A 20 17.30 -31.09 28.85
C SER A 20 15.98 -30.92 28.07
N LEU A 21 14.91 -30.55 28.79
CA LEU A 21 13.69 -30.03 28.20
C LEU A 21 14.04 -28.67 27.56
N GLY A 22 14.29 -28.69 26.27
CA GLY A 22 14.45 -27.47 25.53
C GLY A 22 13.11 -26.71 25.55
N PHE A 23 13.05 -25.64 26.33
CA PHE A 23 11.96 -24.68 26.24
C PHE A 23 12.09 -24.01 24.87
N ALA A 24 11.28 -24.45 23.90
CA ALA A 24 11.08 -23.69 22.67
C ALA A 24 10.37 -22.40 23.12
N ALA A 25 11.11 -21.31 23.17
CA ALA A 25 10.50 -19.99 23.35
C ALA A 25 9.46 -19.80 22.26
N PRO A 26 8.27 -19.31 22.58
CA PRO A 26 7.28 -19.03 21.51
C PRO A 26 7.94 -18.06 20.54
N ALA A 27 8.06 -18.48 19.30
CA ALA A 27 8.47 -17.57 18.23
C ALA A 27 7.32 -16.56 18.11
N TRP A 28 7.54 -15.35 18.61
CA TRP A 28 6.57 -14.29 18.43
C TRP A 28 6.45 -14.04 16.94
N ALA A 29 5.20 -14.08 16.46
CA ALA A 29 4.94 -13.73 15.07
C ALA A 29 5.59 -12.38 14.77
N ALA A 30 6.48 -12.37 13.81
CA ALA A 30 7.17 -11.13 13.45
C ALA A 30 6.20 -10.26 12.66
N ASP A 31 6.05 -9.00 13.09
CA ASP A 31 5.21 -8.02 12.36
C ASP A 31 5.94 -7.63 11.07
N LEU A 32 5.32 -7.91 9.93
CA LEU A 32 5.79 -7.46 8.62
C LEU A 32 5.05 -6.16 8.28
N VAL A 33 5.76 -5.05 8.29
CA VAL A 33 5.15 -3.73 8.06
C VAL A 33 5.16 -3.40 6.58
N VAL A 34 3.96 -3.21 6.01
CA VAL A 34 3.78 -2.89 4.59
C VAL A 34 3.19 -1.48 4.48
N SER A 35 3.98 -0.53 3.96
CA SER A 35 3.53 0.84 3.69
C SER A 35 3.04 0.90 2.24
N ALA A 36 1.76 1.17 2.05
CA ALA A 36 1.11 1.06 0.74
C ALA A 36 0.21 2.26 0.45
N ALA A 37 0.18 2.67 -0.81
CA ALA A 37 -0.67 3.75 -1.28
C ALA A 37 -2.13 3.53 -0.85
N ALA A 38 -2.82 4.63 -0.49
CA ALA A 38 -4.20 4.58 0.02
C ALA A 38 -5.16 3.85 -0.92
N SER A 39 -4.97 3.95 -2.23
CA SER A 39 -5.79 3.25 -3.23
C SER A 39 -5.70 1.73 -3.13
N LEU A 40 -4.65 1.20 -2.51
CA LEU A 40 -4.44 -0.25 -2.35
C LEU A 40 -5.16 -0.81 -1.12
N THR A 41 -5.78 0.03 -0.29
CA THR A 41 -6.31 -0.36 1.03
C THR A 41 -7.12 -1.66 1.00
N ASN A 42 -8.16 -1.71 0.15
CA ASN A 42 -9.07 -2.86 0.16
C ASN A 42 -8.39 -4.13 -0.36
N ALA A 43 -7.67 -4.01 -1.48
CA ALA A 43 -6.97 -5.16 -2.07
C ALA A 43 -5.88 -5.69 -1.13
N PHE A 44 -5.08 -4.79 -0.53
CA PHE A 44 -3.98 -5.23 0.34
C PHE A 44 -4.48 -5.82 1.67
N LYS A 45 -5.64 -5.38 2.18
CA LYS A 45 -6.26 -6.05 3.34
C LYS A 45 -6.61 -7.50 2.99
N THR A 46 -7.19 -7.74 1.82
CA THR A 46 -7.50 -9.09 1.36
C THR A 46 -6.22 -9.91 1.14
N ILE A 47 -5.22 -9.33 0.49
CA ILE A 47 -3.92 -10.00 0.24
C ILE A 47 -3.25 -10.36 1.58
N ALA A 48 -3.21 -9.41 2.53
CA ALA A 48 -2.60 -9.66 3.84
C ALA A 48 -3.29 -10.81 4.56
N HIS A 49 -4.62 -10.83 4.57
CA HIS A 49 -5.38 -11.91 5.20
C HIS A 49 -5.06 -13.27 4.56
N GLN A 50 -4.99 -13.33 3.23
CA GLN A 50 -4.64 -14.58 2.53
C GLN A 50 -3.20 -15.00 2.79
N TYR A 51 -2.29 -14.03 2.81
CA TYR A 51 -0.87 -14.29 3.07
C TYR A 51 -0.65 -14.84 4.48
N GLU A 52 -1.30 -14.22 5.48
CA GLU A 52 -1.22 -14.68 6.88
C GLU A 52 -1.74 -16.10 7.05
N ALA A 53 -2.80 -16.48 6.31
CA ALA A 53 -3.34 -17.84 6.37
C ALA A 53 -2.32 -18.88 5.88
N LEU A 54 -1.42 -18.48 4.95
CA LEU A 54 -0.36 -19.34 4.43
C LEU A 54 0.93 -19.24 5.26
N HIS A 55 1.08 -18.18 6.04
CA HIS A 55 2.26 -17.88 6.85
C HIS A 55 1.83 -17.54 8.28
N PRO A 56 1.38 -18.54 9.07
CA PRO A 56 0.80 -18.27 10.38
C PRO A 56 1.75 -17.65 11.40
N ASP A 57 3.04 -17.69 11.13
CA ASP A 57 4.08 -17.07 11.97
C ASP A 57 4.40 -15.64 11.55
N THR A 58 3.65 -15.07 10.61
CA THR A 58 3.83 -13.69 10.14
C THR A 58 2.52 -12.92 10.29
N LYS A 59 2.59 -11.75 10.92
CA LYS A 59 1.47 -10.81 10.95
C LYS A 59 1.80 -9.64 10.04
N VAL A 60 0.89 -9.30 9.12
CA VAL A 60 1.06 -8.18 8.19
C VAL A 60 0.42 -6.92 8.79
N VAL A 61 1.24 -5.94 9.09
CA VAL A 61 0.79 -4.64 9.60
C VAL A 61 0.77 -3.66 8.44
N LEU A 62 -0.42 -3.20 8.08
CA LEU A 62 -0.63 -2.34 6.92
C LEU A 62 -0.70 -0.87 7.34
N ASN A 63 0.12 -0.04 6.70
CA ASN A 63 0.14 1.40 6.86
C ASN A 63 -0.24 2.05 5.53
N PHE A 64 -1.38 2.75 5.49
CA PHE A 64 -1.90 3.33 4.24
C PHE A 64 -1.84 4.85 4.27
N GLY A 65 -1.44 5.43 3.14
CA GLY A 65 -1.37 6.89 3.01
C GLY A 65 -1.03 7.30 1.58
N ALA A 66 -0.79 8.59 1.40
CA ALA A 66 -0.25 9.07 0.13
C ALA A 66 1.18 8.55 -0.05
N SER A 67 1.54 8.16 -1.27
CA SER A 67 2.84 7.51 -1.52
C SER A 67 4.03 8.36 -1.07
N ASP A 68 4.00 9.68 -1.33
CA ASP A 68 5.11 10.55 -0.93
C ASP A 68 5.20 10.71 0.59
N VAL A 69 4.05 10.74 1.27
CA VAL A 69 4.02 10.83 2.73
C VAL A 69 4.63 9.56 3.33
N LEU A 70 4.24 8.39 2.81
CA LEU A 70 4.80 7.10 3.25
C LEU A 70 6.30 7.03 2.98
N MET A 71 6.71 7.45 1.79
CA MET A 71 8.13 7.49 1.40
C MET A 71 8.92 8.39 2.37
N GLN A 72 8.41 9.59 2.66
CA GLN A 72 9.06 10.50 3.62
C GLN A 72 9.14 9.91 5.02
N GLN A 73 8.11 9.18 5.45
CA GLN A 73 8.13 8.48 6.74
C GLN A 73 9.27 7.45 6.77
N ILE A 74 9.42 6.67 5.69
CA ILE A 74 10.49 5.66 5.58
C ILE A 74 11.87 6.35 5.61
N VAL A 75 12.03 7.45 4.87
CA VAL A 75 13.28 8.23 4.87
C VAL A 75 13.63 8.71 6.28
N LYS A 76 12.61 9.09 7.07
CA LYS A 76 12.81 9.55 8.45
C LYS A 76 12.93 8.41 9.46
N GLY A 77 13.00 7.17 9.00
CA GLY A 77 13.24 6.01 9.85
C GLY A 77 12.00 5.31 10.39
N ALA A 78 10.81 5.63 9.88
CA ALA A 78 9.61 4.87 10.26
C ALA A 78 9.77 3.41 9.79
N PRO A 79 9.42 2.43 10.62
CA PRO A 79 9.55 1.03 10.23
C PRO A 79 8.66 0.70 9.04
N ALA A 80 9.25 0.05 8.06
CA ALA A 80 8.56 -0.51 6.91
C ALA A 80 9.45 -1.59 6.29
N ASP A 81 8.88 -2.70 5.93
CA ASP A 81 9.58 -3.81 5.29
C ASP A 81 9.32 -3.82 3.79
N VAL A 82 8.13 -3.37 3.39
CA VAL A 82 7.71 -3.29 1.98
C VAL A 82 7.10 -1.91 1.73
N PHE A 83 7.41 -1.32 0.58
CA PHE A 83 6.81 -0.07 0.12
C PHE A 83 6.13 -0.29 -1.23
N ALA A 84 4.83 0.06 -1.32
CA ALA A 84 4.03 -0.05 -2.56
C ALA A 84 3.45 1.32 -2.88
N SER A 85 3.88 1.89 -4.00
CA SER A 85 3.53 3.25 -4.41
C SER A 85 2.47 3.24 -5.51
N ALA A 86 1.69 4.33 -5.60
CA ALA A 86 0.71 4.53 -6.67
C ALA A 86 1.29 5.31 -7.86
N ASP A 87 2.59 5.58 -7.86
CA ASP A 87 3.28 6.12 -9.02
C ASP A 87 4.77 5.82 -8.96
N GLN A 88 5.44 6.07 -10.08
CA GLN A 88 6.87 5.88 -10.20
C GLN A 88 7.66 7.00 -9.49
N ASP A 89 7.08 8.21 -9.39
CA ASP A 89 7.79 9.38 -8.85
C ASP A 89 8.17 9.16 -7.37
N ALA A 90 7.23 8.74 -6.54
CA ALA A 90 7.51 8.44 -5.12
C ALA A 90 8.49 7.28 -4.97
N MET A 91 8.39 6.26 -5.81
CA MET A 91 9.33 5.13 -5.79
C MET A 91 10.73 5.56 -6.24
N ASN A 92 10.82 6.45 -7.20
CA ASN A 92 12.10 7.04 -7.61
C ASN A 92 12.74 7.83 -6.47
N UNK A 93 11.99 8.45 -5.75
CA UNK A 93 12.39 9.09 -4.68
C UNK A 93 12.87 8.22 -3.72
N ALA A 94 12.18 7.26 -3.36
CA ALA A 94 12.68 6.24 -2.40
C ALA A 94 14.02 5.62 -2.81
N ALA A 95 14.18 5.37 -4.10
CA ALA A 95 15.43 4.84 -4.65
C ALA A 95 16.58 5.83 -4.49
N ALA A 96 16.35 7.10 -4.80
CA ALA A 96 17.37 8.16 -4.68
C ALA A 96 17.81 8.34 -3.22
N GLU A 97 16.88 8.23 -2.28
CA GLU A 97 17.15 8.29 -0.84
C GLU A 97 17.73 6.97 -0.31
N LYS A 98 17.86 5.96 -1.15
CA LYS A 98 18.44 4.64 -0.82
C LYS A 98 17.65 3.90 0.26
N VAL A 99 16.36 4.15 0.37
CA VAL A 99 15.51 3.50 1.38
C VAL A 99 14.80 2.25 0.85
N ILE A 100 15.01 1.90 -0.42
CA ILE A 100 14.52 0.64 -0.99
C ILE A 100 15.67 -0.14 -1.64
N LYS A 101 15.51 -1.45 -1.68
CA LYS A 101 16.39 -2.36 -2.42
C LYS A 101 15.94 -2.34 -3.88
N THR A 102 16.62 -1.57 -4.71
CA THR A 102 16.19 -1.29 -6.10
C THR A 102 16.10 -2.57 -6.95
N GLU A 103 16.92 -3.56 -6.65
CA GLU A 103 16.90 -4.86 -7.33
C GLU A 103 15.59 -5.64 -7.09
N THR A 104 14.85 -5.28 -6.04
CA THR A 104 13.55 -5.92 -5.71
C THR A 104 12.36 -5.19 -6.33
N ARG A 105 12.57 -4.00 -6.89
CA ARG A 105 11.48 -3.17 -7.43
C ARG A 105 10.82 -3.86 -8.62
N ARG A 106 9.49 -3.92 -8.59
CA ARG A 106 8.66 -4.47 -9.68
C ARG A 106 7.41 -3.64 -9.84
N ASP A 107 7.00 -3.40 -11.07
CA ASP A 107 5.66 -2.89 -11.35
C ASP A 107 4.70 -4.07 -11.21
N PHE A 108 3.65 -3.90 -10.41
CA PHE A 108 2.78 -5.04 -10.08
C PHE A 108 1.33 -4.87 -10.54
N VAL A 109 0.86 -3.62 -10.72
CA VAL A 109 -0.47 -3.33 -11.29
C VAL A 109 -0.43 -1.98 -12.01
N ALA A 110 -1.48 -1.74 -12.81
CA ALA A 110 -1.80 -0.45 -13.40
C ALA A 110 -3.20 -0.01 -12.98
N ASN A 111 -3.54 1.25 -13.27
CA ASN A 111 -4.83 1.83 -12.91
C ASN A 111 -5.23 2.86 -13.98
N GLN A 112 -6.37 3.50 -13.78
CA GLN A 112 -6.86 4.58 -14.64
C GLN A 112 -7.32 5.74 -13.78
N LEU A 113 -7.13 6.96 -14.27
CA LEU A 113 -7.68 8.16 -13.65
C LEU A 113 -9.09 8.38 -14.16
N VAL A 114 -10.02 8.71 -13.27
CA VAL A 114 -11.42 8.96 -13.64
C VAL A 114 -11.94 10.24 -12.99
N LEU A 115 -12.85 10.90 -13.71
CA LEU A 115 -13.63 12.02 -13.19
C LEU A 115 -14.89 11.43 -12.54
N ILE A 116 -15.11 11.77 -11.27
CA ILE A 116 -16.27 11.29 -10.53
C ILE A 116 -17.13 12.46 -10.04
N VAL A 117 -18.42 12.16 -9.85
CA VAL A 117 -19.40 13.09 -9.26
C VAL A 117 -20.17 12.36 -8.17
N PRO A 118 -20.79 13.08 -7.22
CA PRO A 118 -21.68 12.43 -6.25
C PRO A 118 -22.82 11.70 -6.94
N ALA A 119 -23.25 10.57 -6.39
CA ALA A 119 -24.39 9.82 -6.94
C ALA A 119 -25.66 10.67 -7.00
N THR A 120 -25.76 11.64 -6.10
CA THR A 120 -26.91 12.57 -6.01
C THR A 120 -26.61 13.93 -6.66
N ALA A 121 -25.64 14.01 -7.56
CA ALA A 121 -25.21 15.26 -8.18
C ALA A 121 -26.38 15.98 -8.89
N THR A 122 -26.49 17.27 -8.66
CA THR A 122 -27.46 18.13 -9.33
C THR A 122 -26.79 19.03 -10.37
N VAL A 123 -25.50 19.28 -10.25
CA VAL A 123 -24.71 20.02 -11.22
C VAL A 123 -24.18 19.02 -12.27
N PRO A 124 -24.57 19.15 -13.54
CA PRO A 124 -24.12 18.18 -14.55
C PRO A 124 -22.63 18.38 -14.87
N VAL A 125 -21.83 17.34 -14.63
CA VAL A 125 -20.40 17.30 -14.96
C VAL A 125 -20.18 15.99 -15.71
N HIS A 126 -19.80 16.08 -16.99
CA HIS A 126 -19.66 14.91 -17.87
C HIS A 126 -18.26 14.75 -18.43
N ALA A 127 -17.48 15.82 -18.46
CA ALA A 127 -16.14 15.82 -19.04
C ALA A 127 -15.20 16.68 -18.22
N LEU A 128 -13.92 16.49 -18.42
CA LEU A 128 -12.87 17.21 -17.68
C LEU A 128 -13.07 18.74 -17.81
N ALA A 129 -13.46 19.23 -18.98
CA ALA A 129 -13.69 20.65 -19.24
C ALA A 129 -14.80 21.25 -18.35
N ASP A 130 -15.78 20.43 -17.95
CA ASP A 130 -16.87 20.91 -17.10
C ASP A 130 -16.39 21.34 -15.72
N MET A 131 -15.26 20.80 -15.27
CA MET A 131 -14.68 21.17 -13.96
C MET A 131 -14.32 22.67 -13.89
N ALA A 132 -14.05 23.29 -15.05
CA ALA A 132 -13.71 24.73 -15.11
C ALA A 132 -14.93 25.66 -15.12
N ARG A 133 -16.14 25.12 -15.28
CA ARG A 133 -17.36 25.94 -15.37
C ARG A 133 -17.67 26.69 -14.09
N PRO A 134 -18.28 27.89 -14.16
CA PRO A 134 -18.60 28.68 -12.98
C PRO A 134 -19.60 28.05 -12.00
N ASP A 135 -20.47 27.14 -12.47
CA ASP A 135 -21.44 26.46 -11.60
C ASP A 135 -20.83 25.28 -10.85
N VAL A 136 -19.61 24.82 -11.24
CA VAL A 136 -18.82 23.89 -10.46
C VAL A 136 -17.95 24.70 -9.48
N LYS A 137 -18.33 24.70 -8.22
CA LYS A 137 -17.71 25.59 -7.21
C LYS A 137 -16.48 24.99 -6.56
N ARG A 138 -16.49 23.67 -6.34
CA ARG A 138 -15.40 22.95 -5.64
C ARG A 138 -15.14 21.62 -6.33
N VAL A 139 -13.89 21.28 -6.44
CA VAL A 139 -13.47 19.97 -6.98
C VAL A 139 -12.45 19.33 -6.05
N ALA A 140 -12.55 18.03 -5.83
CA ALA A 140 -11.61 17.32 -4.96
C ALA A 140 -10.47 16.73 -5.80
N ILE A 141 -9.26 17.06 -5.44
CA ILE A 141 -8.04 16.56 -6.09
C ILE A 141 -7.04 16.22 -4.98
N GLY A 142 -6.33 15.11 -5.10
CA GLY A 142 -5.19 14.86 -4.21
C GLY A 142 -4.17 15.99 -4.34
N ASN A 143 -3.54 16.38 -3.25
CA ASN A 143 -2.50 17.41 -3.30
C ASN A 143 -1.39 16.99 -4.27
N PRO A 144 -1.16 17.67 -5.39
CA PRO A 144 -0.16 17.23 -6.37
C PRO A 144 1.26 17.14 -5.82
N ALA A 145 1.57 17.87 -4.74
CA ALA A 145 2.90 17.86 -4.14
C ALA A 145 3.20 16.54 -3.39
N SER A 146 2.17 15.74 -3.04
CA SER A 146 2.40 14.57 -2.18
C SER A 146 1.50 13.37 -2.50
N VAL A 147 0.54 13.52 -3.42
CA VAL A 147 -0.45 12.48 -3.71
C VAL A 147 -0.35 12.09 -5.19
N PRO A 148 -0.01 10.84 -5.50
CA PRO A 148 0.08 10.40 -6.91
C PRO A 148 -1.14 10.72 -7.76
N ALA A 149 -2.35 10.42 -7.27
CA ALA A 149 -3.58 10.74 -8.02
C ALA A 149 -3.67 12.24 -8.34
N GLY A 150 -3.20 13.09 -7.42
CA GLY A 150 -3.14 14.55 -7.63
C GLY A 150 -2.14 14.94 -8.70
N ARG A 151 -0.97 14.28 -8.74
CA ARG A 151 0.02 14.52 -9.80
C ARG A 151 -0.54 14.14 -11.17
N TYR A 152 -1.17 12.97 -11.28
CA TYR A 152 -1.81 12.56 -12.54
C TYR A 152 -2.93 13.51 -12.92
N ALA A 153 -3.76 13.95 -11.94
CA ALA A 153 -4.83 14.92 -12.16
C ALA A 153 -4.26 16.23 -12.72
N LYS A 154 -3.22 16.75 -12.07
CA LYS A 154 -2.58 17.99 -12.52
C LYS A 154 -2.04 17.85 -13.95
N ARG A 155 -1.32 16.77 -14.24
CA ARG A 155 -0.80 16.50 -15.60
C ARG A 155 -1.91 16.49 -16.65
N ALA A 156 -3.04 15.82 -16.34
CA ALA A 156 -4.18 15.75 -17.27
C ALA A 156 -4.81 17.13 -17.48
N LEU A 157 -4.98 17.89 -16.39
CA LEU A 157 -5.59 19.23 -16.46
C LEU A 157 -4.66 20.22 -17.18
N GLU A 158 -3.35 20.12 -16.96
CA GLU A 158 -2.36 20.95 -17.68
C GLU A 158 -2.38 20.65 -19.18
N ALA A 159 -2.39 19.36 -19.55
CA ALA A 159 -2.47 18.94 -20.95
C ALA A 159 -3.74 19.45 -21.64
N ALA A 160 -4.83 19.56 -20.89
CA ALA A 160 -6.11 20.10 -21.38
C ALA A 160 -6.21 21.64 -21.25
N LYS A 161 -5.19 22.29 -20.69
CA LYS A 161 -5.18 23.74 -20.41
C LYS A 161 -6.26 24.17 -19.43
N LEU A 162 -6.57 23.28 -18.48
CA LEU A 162 -7.62 23.47 -17.48
C LEU A 162 -7.07 23.61 -16.05
N TRP A 163 -5.76 23.53 -15.86
CA TRP A 163 -5.21 23.48 -14.48
C TRP A 163 -5.55 24.77 -13.71
N GLU A 164 -5.23 25.94 -14.27
CA GLU A 164 -5.44 27.21 -13.54
C GLU A 164 -6.88 27.42 -13.07
N PRO A 165 -7.91 27.32 -13.94
CA PRO A 165 -9.28 27.51 -13.46
C PRO A 165 -9.74 26.42 -12.51
N VAL A 166 -9.22 25.20 -12.59
CA VAL A 166 -9.59 24.12 -11.66
C VAL A 166 -8.85 24.25 -10.34
N GLU A 167 -7.56 24.58 -10.39
CA GLU A 167 -6.75 24.80 -9.17
C GLU A 167 -7.37 25.85 -8.25
N ALA A 168 -7.93 26.92 -8.83
CA ALA A 168 -8.56 28.02 -8.08
C ALA A 168 -9.73 27.56 -7.21
N LYS A 169 -10.33 26.41 -7.50
CA LYS A 169 -11.46 25.84 -6.77
C LYS A 169 -11.19 24.46 -6.19
N ALA A 170 -9.92 24.02 -6.22
CA ALA A 170 -9.54 22.68 -5.77
C ALA A 170 -9.55 22.59 -4.24
N VAL A 171 -10.20 21.55 -3.73
CA VAL A 171 -10.10 21.11 -2.34
C VAL A 171 -9.01 20.01 -2.35
N LEU A 172 -7.85 20.35 -1.82
CA LEU A 172 -6.69 19.47 -1.88
C LEU A 172 -6.77 18.41 -0.77
N ALA A 173 -6.86 17.16 -1.18
CA ALA A 173 -6.94 16.02 -0.28
C ALA A 173 -5.54 15.50 0.07
N GLN A 174 -5.40 14.95 1.27
CA GLN A 174 -4.15 14.39 1.77
C GLN A 174 -3.82 13.01 1.16
N ASN A 175 -4.79 12.36 0.57
CA ASN A 175 -4.62 11.12 -0.20
C ASN A 175 -5.86 10.91 -1.08
N VAL A 176 -5.80 9.93 -1.99
CA VAL A 176 -6.88 9.72 -2.96
C VAL A 176 -8.21 9.29 -2.30
N ARG A 177 -8.14 8.56 -1.18
CA ARG A 177 -9.37 8.13 -0.49
C ARG A 177 -10.08 9.30 0.18
N GLN A 178 -9.34 10.30 0.68
CA GLN A 178 -9.94 11.52 1.18
C GLN A 178 -10.62 12.31 0.04
N ALA A 179 -10.01 12.35 -1.15
CA ALA A 179 -10.66 12.98 -2.31
C ALA A 179 -11.98 12.25 -2.65
N LEU A 180 -11.95 10.91 -2.65
CA LEU A 180 -13.15 10.10 -2.85
C LEU A 180 -14.22 10.41 -1.79
N ASP A 181 -13.83 10.55 -0.53
CA ASP A 181 -14.76 10.84 0.57
C ASP A 181 -15.46 12.18 0.37
N TYR A 182 -14.74 13.23 -0.06
CA TYR A 182 -15.36 14.54 -0.31
C TYR A 182 -16.44 14.45 -1.38
N VAL A 183 -16.17 13.69 -2.47
CA VAL A 183 -17.18 13.50 -3.53
C VAL A 183 -18.34 12.64 -3.01
N SER A 184 -18.03 11.55 -2.31
CA SER A 184 -19.04 10.62 -1.77
C SER A 184 -20.05 11.30 -0.84
N ARG A 185 -19.59 12.32 -0.12
CA ARG A 185 -20.44 13.08 0.82
C ARG A 185 -21.13 14.28 0.16
N GLY A 186 -20.88 14.52 -1.12
CA GLY A 186 -21.45 15.68 -1.81
C GLY A 186 -20.88 17.02 -1.36
N GLU A 187 -19.68 17.01 -0.79
CA GLU A 187 -19.03 18.23 -0.31
C GLU A 187 -18.40 19.03 -1.46
N VAL A 188 -18.25 18.40 -2.60
CA VAL A 188 -17.72 18.98 -3.84
C VAL A 188 -18.56 18.50 -5.02
N GLU A 189 -18.55 19.24 -6.12
CA GLU A 189 -19.34 18.90 -7.31
C GLU A 189 -18.67 17.79 -8.14
N ALA A 190 -17.35 17.65 -8.05
CA ALA A 190 -16.60 16.63 -8.85
C ALA A 190 -15.27 16.37 -8.19
N GLY A 191 -14.60 15.28 -8.63
CA GLY A 191 -13.26 14.97 -8.17
C GLY A 191 -12.54 14.06 -9.16
N LEU A 192 -11.22 13.96 -8.97
CA LEU A 192 -10.36 13.08 -9.78
C LEU A 192 -9.73 12.03 -8.86
N VAL A 193 -10.03 10.76 -9.12
CA VAL A 193 -9.57 9.61 -8.35
C VAL A 193 -9.19 8.48 -9.31
N PHE A 194 -8.68 7.38 -8.77
CA PHE A 194 -8.45 6.19 -9.61
C PHE A 194 -9.75 5.40 -9.79
N SER A 195 -9.86 4.67 -10.91
CA SER A 195 -11.04 3.87 -11.19
C SER A 195 -11.34 2.85 -10.10
N THR A 196 -10.29 2.29 -9.48
CA THR A 196 -10.43 1.34 -8.37
C THR A 196 -11.03 1.99 -7.13
N ASP A 197 -10.76 3.29 -6.89
CA ASP A 197 -11.36 4.03 -5.77
C ASP A 197 -12.85 4.27 -6.04
N ALA A 198 -13.20 4.66 -7.27
CA ALA A 198 -14.61 4.85 -7.65
C ALA A 198 -15.40 3.55 -7.49
N ALA A 199 -14.80 2.43 -7.87
CA ALA A 199 -15.46 1.11 -7.84
C ALA A 199 -15.89 0.71 -6.42
N ILE A 200 -15.09 1.03 -5.40
CA ILE A 200 -15.45 0.65 -4.02
C ILE A 200 -16.54 1.55 -3.42
N ALA A 201 -16.89 2.65 -4.08
CA ALA A 201 -17.92 3.59 -3.64
C ALA A 201 -18.99 3.79 -4.72
N ALA A 202 -19.27 2.74 -5.51
CA ALA A 202 -20.18 2.81 -6.65
C ALA A 202 -21.62 3.18 -6.27
N ASP A 203 -21.99 3.00 -5.00
CA ASP A 203 -23.29 3.42 -4.46
C ASP A 203 -23.32 4.93 -4.13
N LYS A 204 -22.17 5.58 -4.00
CA LYS A 204 -22.06 6.97 -3.53
C LYS A 204 -21.52 7.92 -4.59
N VAL A 205 -20.81 7.41 -5.59
CA VAL A 205 -20.25 8.24 -6.66
C VAL A 205 -20.54 7.59 -8.02
N LYS A 206 -20.56 8.43 -9.06
CA LYS A 206 -20.67 7.97 -10.44
C LYS A 206 -19.42 8.41 -11.20
N VAL A 207 -18.90 7.51 -12.04
CA VAL A 207 -17.84 7.86 -12.99
C VAL A 207 -18.47 8.65 -14.13
N ALA A 208 -18.10 9.92 -14.24
CA ALA A 208 -18.58 10.79 -15.32
C ALA A 208 -17.82 10.50 -16.61
N SER A 209 -16.50 10.31 -16.53
CA SER A 209 -15.69 9.97 -17.70
C SER A 209 -14.32 9.45 -17.27
N PRO A 210 -13.67 8.63 -18.11
CA PRO A 210 -12.24 8.36 -17.94
C PRO A 210 -11.44 9.63 -18.25
N VAL A 211 -10.26 9.73 -17.68
CA VAL A 211 -9.34 10.86 -17.90
C VAL A 211 -8.08 10.30 -18.56
N PRO A 212 -7.90 10.50 -19.87
CA PRO A 212 -6.71 9.99 -20.55
C PRO A 212 -5.44 10.62 -20.02
N LEU A 213 -4.40 9.81 -19.91
CA LEU A 213 -3.06 10.24 -19.51
C LEU A 213 -2.09 9.96 -20.65
N ASN A 214 -1.09 10.83 -20.79
CA ASN A 214 -0.02 10.65 -21.77
C ASN A 214 1.19 9.89 -21.17
N VAL A 215 1.01 9.35 -19.97
CA VAL A 215 2.03 8.54 -19.27
C VAL A 215 1.35 7.30 -18.69
N PRO A 216 2.09 6.19 -18.58
CA PRO A 216 1.54 5.01 -17.91
C PRO A 216 1.23 5.30 -16.44
N LEU A 217 0.15 4.72 -15.93
CA LEU A 217 -0.22 4.80 -14.52
C LEU A 217 0.03 3.42 -13.91
N THR A 218 1.28 3.18 -13.52
CA THR A 218 1.70 1.90 -12.95
C THR A 218 2.14 2.06 -11.50
N TYR A 219 1.96 1.00 -10.73
CA TYR A 219 2.26 0.95 -9.30
C TYR A 219 3.48 0.05 -9.09
N PRO A 220 4.57 0.62 -8.59
CA PRO A 220 5.73 -0.20 -8.20
C PRO A 220 5.66 -0.63 -6.74
N ILE A 221 6.30 -1.78 -6.45
CA ILE A 221 6.47 -2.32 -5.09
C ILE A 221 7.95 -2.69 -4.93
N ALA A 222 8.48 -2.54 -3.71
CA ALA A 222 9.87 -2.89 -3.40
C ALA A 222 10.04 -3.23 -1.92
N VAL A 223 11.06 -4.04 -1.63
CA VAL A 223 11.53 -4.29 -0.27
C VAL A 223 12.32 -3.06 0.20
N THR A 224 12.15 -2.63 1.46
CA THR A 224 12.89 -1.50 1.99
C THR A 224 14.32 -1.89 2.39
N SER A 225 15.23 -0.93 2.36
CA SER A 225 16.62 -1.15 2.77
C SER A 225 16.74 -1.36 4.28
N GLY A 226 15.83 -0.77 5.06
CA GLY A 226 15.85 -0.82 6.52
C GLY A 226 15.21 -2.06 7.14
N THR A 227 14.64 -2.95 6.31
CA THR A 227 13.95 -4.13 6.83
C THR A 227 14.86 -5.03 7.67
N LYS A 228 14.32 -5.50 8.78
CA LYS A 228 14.96 -6.54 9.61
C LYS A 228 14.51 -7.95 9.20
N GLN A 229 13.59 -8.05 8.25
CA GLN A 229 12.97 -9.30 7.79
C GLN A 229 13.02 -9.41 6.27
N PRO A 230 14.24 -9.38 5.67
CA PRO A 230 14.34 -9.29 4.20
C PRO A 230 13.71 -10.48 3.46
N GLN A 231 13.75 -11.68 4.06
CA GLN A 231 13.15 -12.85 3.43
C GLN A 231 11.64 -12.76 3.44
N GLN A 232 11.04 -12.45 4.60
CA GLN A 232 9.58 -12.31 4.70
C GLN A 232 9.05 -11.18 3.81
N ALA A 233 9.79 -10.07 3.75
CA ALA A 233 9.43 -8.97 2.85
C ALA A 233 9.45 -9.40 1.39
N ALA A 234 10.50 -10.14 0.98
CA ALA A 234 10.61 -10.66 -0.39
C ALA A 234 9.48 -11.68 -0.69
N ASP A 235 9.15 -12.53 0.29
CA ASP A 235 8.09 -13.52 0.14
C ASP A 235 6.71 -12.84 -0.01
N PHE A 236 6.47 -11.75 0.74
CA PHE A 236 5.23 -10.98 0.59
C PHE A 236 5.16 -10.34 -0.79
N VAL A 237 6.24 -9.71 -1.27
CA VAL A 237 6.29 -9.14 -2.63
C VAL A 237 6.03 -10.23 -3.67
N ALA A 238 6.65 -11.40 -3.51
CA ALA A 238 6.42 -12.54 -4.40
C ALA A 238 4.95 -12.98 -4.39
N TYR A 239 4.31 -12.97 -3.21
CA TYR A 239 2.89 -13.31 -3.09
C TYR A 239 2.02 -12.28 -3.83
N VAL A 240 2.30 -10.98 -3.69
CA VAL A 240 1.58 -9.92 -4.41
C VAL A 240 1.66 -10.16 -5.93
N LEU A 241 2.83 -10.59 -6.39
CA LEU A 241 3.09 -10.86 -7.83
C LEU A 241 2.56 -12.22 -8.30
N SER A 242 2.19 -13.10 -7.39
CA SER A 242 1.73 -14.46 -7.71
C SER A 242 0.34 -14.42 -8.38
N PRO A 243 -0.07 -15.53 -9.04
CA PRO A 243 -1.44 -15.61 -9.58
C PRO A 243 -2.52 -15.34 -8.53
N ALA A 244 -2.33 -15.77 -7.27
CA ALA A 244 -3.29 -15.54 -6.20
C ALA A 244 -3.38 -14.05 -5.84
N GLY A 245 -2.24 -13.39 -5.65
CA GLY A 245 -2.20 -11.94 -5.36
C GLY A 245 -2.78 -11.13 -6.51
N GLN A 246 -2.39 -11.49 -7.74
CA GLN A 246 -2.88 -10.78 -8.95
C GLN A 246 -4.39 -10.98 -9.15
N ALA A 247 -4.93 -12.15 -8.81
CA ALA A 247 -6.38 -12.40 -8.88
C ALA A 247 -7.14 -11.49 -7.89
N VAL A 248 -6.60 -11.26 -6.70
CA VAL A 248 -7.19 -10.31 -5.74
C VAL A 248 -7.19 -8.90 -6.34
N LEU A 249 -6.04 -8.45 -6.84
CA LEU A 249 -5.91 -7.11 -7.40
C LEU A 249 -6.89 -6.89 -8.57
N ALA A 250 -7.01 -7.89 -9.46
CA ALA A 250 -7.94 -7.82 -10.59
C ALA A 250 -9.41 -7.70 -10.11
N ARG A 251 -9.79 -8.40 -9.05
CA ARG A 251 -11.16 -8.31 -8.48
C ARG A 251 -11.48 -6.89 -7.98
N TYR A 252 -10.47 -6.16 -7.51
CA TYR A 252 -10.64 -4.76 -7.09
C TYR A 252 -10.49 -3.77 -8.25
N GLY A 253 -10.34 -4.26 -9.48
CA GLY A 253 -10.32 -3.43 -10.68
C GLY A 253 -8.95 -2.96 -11.13
N PHE A 254 -7.89 -3.43 -10.49
CA PHE A 254 -6.53 -3.11 -10.95
C PHE A 254 -6.24 -3.85 -12.26
N LEU A 255 -5.44 -3.23 -13.10
CA LEU A 255 -5.05 -3.73 -14.41
C LEU A 255 -3.63 -4.30 -14.32
N LYS A 256 -3.26 -5.10 -15.31
CA LYS A 256 -1.86 -5.54 -15.47
C LYS A 256 -1.00 -4.33 -15.86
N PRO A 257 0.26 -4.25 -15.35
CA PRO A 257 1.14 -3.13 -15.70
C PRO A 257 1.57 -3.14 -17.15
#